data_43cf261de37131a70bfa6b0999130191
#
_entry.id   43cf261de37131a70bfa6b0999130191
#
_cell.length_a   1.000
_cell.length_b   1.000
_cell.length_c   1.000
_cell.angle_alpha   90.00
_cell.angle_beta   90.00
_cell.angle_gamma   90.00
#
_symmetry.space_group_name_H-M   'P 1'
#
loop_
_entity.id
_entity.type
_entity.pdbx_description
1 polymer ?
#
loop_
_entity_poly.entity_id
_entity_poly.type
_entity_poly.pdbx_seq_one_letter_code
_entity_poly.pdbx_strand_id
1 'polypeptide(L)'
;MAKPPNFLVIVADDLGFSDTGCFGGEIMTPHIDQLAKGGLRFTDFHAAAACSPTRSMLLSGTDHHIAGIGTMAEKMSEFQKGKPGYEGYLNDKVVALPELLQDAGYHTIMSGKWHLGLTPDRFPCRRGFDRSYSLLPGAANHYGWEPQLLEENEKLPRLLAGTRTFYVEDDKKIDPKDLGENFYSTDAFADKLLQYLQDRSNNEENKAKPFFAYLAFSAPHWPLQAPEEDIQKYRGLYDDGPKALRQRRVESLKQQGLVPANAISHDVIAVGGRMLSQDWDTLTNEEKQFSSRTMEIYAAMVHRMDVQIGRVLDYLQKTNELEHTFVLFMSDNGAEGTFLEAVPIVEEDIFDHIAKYYDNSLSNLGKKNSYAWYGPHWASAATAPSRLYKCFSSEGGIRVPCILNYPPLTARAGGIDHSFTTVMDIAPTILELAGVAHPAPNYRSRPVVAMRGRSWIPYLSGSTLLIHSDDWVTGWELFGRQAIRKGNWKALYIPKPYGPEKWQLYNLTDDPGETSDLGGTHGDILTDLLCEWEKYVKEVGLVGAAMQYGTLRVGLEAGSR
;
A
#
# COMPACT_ATOMS: atom_id res chain seq x y z
N MET A 1 -14.81 -26.76 21.26
CA MET A 1 -14.62 -25.84 20.13
C MET A 1 -13.13 -25.75 19.85
N ALA A 2 -12.70 -25.70 18.59
CA ALA A 2 -11.30 -25.46 18.27
C ALA A 2 -10.88 -24.08 18.78
N LYS A 3 -9.62 -23.93 19.20
CA LYS A 3 -9.07 -22.63 19.66
C LYS A 3 -9.12 -21.64 18.48
N PRO A 4 -9.64 -20.41 18.66
CA PRO A 4 -9.62 -19.43 17.59
C PRO A 4 -8.18 -19.11 17.15
N PRO A 5 -7.93 -18.91 15.84
CA PRO A 5 -6.58 -18.67 15.34
C PRO A 5 -6.03 -17.31 15.79
N ASN A 6 -4.72 -17.20 15.82
CA ASN A 6 -4.05 -15.91 15.84
C ASN A 6 -4.05 -15.30 14.42
N PHE A 7 -3.91 -13.97 14.34
CA PHE A 7 -3.81 -13.24 13.09
C PHE A 7 -2.57 -12.35 13.07
N LEU A 8 -1.79 -12.45 11.99
CA LEU A 8 -0.69 -11.56 11.69
C LEU A 8 -0.91 -10.96 10.29
N VAL A 9 -1.21 -9.68 10.22
CA VAL A 9 -1.36 -8.93 8.96
C VAL A 9 -0.13 -8.06 8.77
N ILE A 10 0.64 -8.34 7.72
CA ILE A 10 1.88 -7.64 7.37
C ILE A 10 1.62 -6.80 6.13
N VAL A 11 1.87 -5.49 6.23
CA VAL A 11 1.65 -4.55 5.13
C VAL A 11 2.95 -3.83 4.81
N ALA A 12 3.38 -3.92 3.55
CA ALA A 12 4.42 -3.09 2.97
C ALA A 12 3.82 -1.79 2.42
N ASP A 13 4.59 -0.71 2.39
CA ASP A 13 4.19 0.61 1.94
C ASP A 13 4.85 0.92 0.58
N ASP A 14 4.06 0.99 -0.50
CA ASP A 14 4.53 1.26 -1.86
C ASP A 14 5.36 0.12 -2.51
N LEU A 15 5.15 -1.12 -2.11
CA LEU A 15 5.81 -2.27 -2.73
C LEU A 15 5.11 -2.64 -4.05
N GLY A 16 5.87 -2.71 -5.12
CA GLY A 16 5.35 -3.09 -6.44
C GLY A 16 5.00 -4.57 -6.56
N PHE A 17 4.11 -4.90 -7.50
CA PHE A 17 3.62 -6.26 -7.74
C PHE A 17 4.75 -7.26 -8.01
N SER A 18 5.81 -6.84 -8.70
CA SER A 18 6.90 -7.70 -9.15
C SER A 18 8.21 -7.53 -8.39
N ASP A 19 8.20 -6.98 -7.17
CA ASP A 19 9.44 -6.70 -6.43
C ASP A 19 10.01 -7.92 -5.68
N THR A 20 9.14 -8.76 -5.10
CA THR A 20 9.59 -9.92 -4.31
C THR A 20 9.91 -11.13 -5.18
N GLY A 21 10.79 -12.01 -4.72
CA GLY A 21 11.21 -13.22 -5.46
C GLY A 21 10.03 -14.10 -5.87
N CYS A 22 9.09 -14.35 -4.97
CA CYS A 22 7.89 -15.14 -5.26
C CYS A 22 6.89 -14.45 -6.21
N PHE A 23 7.07 -13.18 -6.51
CA PHE A 23 6.36 -12.43 -7.56
C PHE A 23 7.29 -11.98 -8.70
N GLY A 24 8.36 -12.73 -8.95
CA GLY A 24 9.20 -12.58 -10.14
C GLY A 24 10.35 -11.59 -10.03
N GLY A 25 10.51 -10.92 -8.87
CA GLY A 25 11.56 -9.96 -8.58
C GLY A 25 12.93 -10.60 -8.31
N GLU A 26 13.96 -9.80 -8.44
CA GLU A 26 15.36 -10.16 -8.16
C GLU A 26 15.78 -9.79 -6.73
N ILE A 27 14.94 -9.05 -6.01
CA ILE A 27 15.23 -8.63 -4.65
C ILE A 27 15.20 -9.84 -3.72
N MET A 28 16.20 -9.97 -2.87
CA MET A 28 16.30 -11.08 -1.93
C MET A 28 15.23 -10.97 -0.84
N THR A 29 14.20 -11.82 -0.95
CA THR A 29 13.07 -11.87 -0.01
C THR A 29 12.78 -13.30 0.49
N PRO A 30 13.80 -14.01 1.06
CA PRO A 30 13.67 -15.43 1.36
C PRO A 30 12.55 -15.76 2.36
N HIS A 31 12.21 -14.86 3.29
CA HIS A 31 11.16 -15.10 4.29
C HIS A 31 9.75 -14.91 3.69
N ILE A 32 9.55 -13.88 2.86
CA ILE A 32 8.32 -13.67 2.09
C ILE A 32 8.13 -14.82 1.08
N ASP A 33 9.21 -15.25 0.41
CA ASP A 33 9.19 -16.37 -0.53
C ASP A 33 8.85 -17.69 0.18
N GLN A 34 9.31 -17.87 1.42
CA GLN A 34 8.95 -19.03 2.23
C GLN A 34 7.48 -19.01 2.66
N LEU A 35 6.91 -17.83 2.99
CA LEU A 35 5.47 -17.69 3.22
C LEU A 35 4.67 -18.10 1.98
N ALA A 36 5.09 -17.65 0.80
CA ALA A 36 4.45 -18.01 -0.47
C ALA A 36 4.54 -19.51 -0.77
N LYS A 37 5.69 -20.13 -0.48
CA LYS A 37 5.90 -21.57 -0.67
C LYS A 37 5.01 -22.41 0.25
N GLY A 38 4.76 -21.96 1.47
CA GLY A 38 3.86 -22.62 2.42
C GLY A 38 2.41 -22.17 2.33
N GLY A 39 2.11 -21.20 1.48
CA GLY A 39 0.84 -20.51 1.40
C GLY A 39 0.25 -20.44 -0.02
N LEU A 40 -0.54 -19.42 -0.24
CA LEU A 40 -1.24 -19.13 -1.50
C LEU A 40 -0.90 -17.71 -1.96
N ARG A 41 -0.50 -17.56 -3.23
CA ARG A 41 -0.26 -16.25 -3.86
C ARG A 41 -1.49 -15.83 -4.66
N PHE A 42 -2.05 -14.67 -4.34
CA PHE A 42 -3.14 -14.08 -5.12
C PHE A 42 -2.56 -13.13 -6.17
N THR A 43 -2.89 -13.35 -7.43
CA THR A 43 -2.37 -12.56 -8.57
C THR A 43 -3.34 -11.48 -9.04
N ASP A 44 -4.59 -11.55 -8.62
CA ASP A 44 -5.66 -10.60 -8.95
C ASP A 44 -6.24 -9.95 -7.67
N PHE A 45 -5.33 -9.62 -6.72
CA PHE A 45 -5.66 -8.92 -5.48
C PHE A 45 -5.49 -7.41 -5.63
N HIS A 46 -6.54 -6.66 -5.25
CA HIS A 46 -6.61 -5.23 -5.47
C HIS A 46 -6.76 -4.44 -4.17
N ALA A 47 -5.91 -3.43 -4.03
CA ALA A 47 -5.96 -2.40 -3.00
C ALA A 47 -6.63 -1.12 -3.55
N ALA A 48 -6.63 -0.05 -2.79
CA ALA A 48 -6.85 1.29 -3.34
C ALA A 48 -5.55 1.85 -3.96
N ALA A 49 -5.67 2.97 -4.68
CA ALA A 49 -4.52 3.57 -5.38
C ALA A 49 -3.53 4.31 -4.45
N ALA A 50 -3.75 4.32 -3.14
CA ALA A 50 -2.85 4.95 -2.17
C ALA A 50 -3.02 4.38 -0.74
N CYS A 51 -2.04 4.71 0.12
CA CYS A 51 -1.84 4.13 1.45
C CYS A 51 -3.05 4.27 2.39
N SER A 52 -3.46 5.49 2.76
CA SER A 52 -4.54 5.68 3.74
C SER A 52 -5.90 5.19 3.24
N PRO A 53 -6.29 5.36 1.94
CA PRO A 53 -7.44 4.68 1.39
C PRO A 53 -7.43 3.17 1.63
N THR A 54 -6.35 2.48 1.24
CA THR A 54 -6.22 1.03 1.43
C THR A 54 -6.27 0.62 2.90
N ARG A 55 -5.55 1.32 3.78
CA ARG A 55 -5.52 1.01 5.22
C ARG A 55 -6.91 1.17 5.85
N SER A 56 -7.70 2.16 5.40
CA SER A 56 -9.08 2.30 5.84
C SER A 56 -9.98 1.16 5.36
N MET A 57 -9.81 0.71 4.10
CA MET A 57 -10.54 -0.44 3.55
C MET A 57 -10.16 -1.75 4.26
N LEU A 58 -8.87 -1.98 4.52
CA LEU A 58 -8.35 -3.14 5.24
C LEU A 58 -8.99 -3.28 6.63
N LEU A 59 -9.01 -2.19 7.39
CA LEU A 59 -9.46 -2.23 8.78
C LEU A 59 -10.98 -2.08 8.92
N SER A 60 -11.71 -1.64 7.89
CA SER A 60 -13.17 -1.47 7.95
C SER A 60 -13.96 -2.48 7.10
N GLY A 61 -13.30 -3.18 6.17
CA GLY A 61 -13.96 -4.06 5.20
C GLY A 61 -14.91 -3.34 4.25
N THR A 62 -14.79 -2.01 4.09
CA THR A 62 -15.65 -1.20 3.21
C THR A 62 -14.85 -0.18 2.41
N ASP A 63 -15.52 0.52 1.50
CA ASP A 63 -14.93 1.53 0.62
C ASP A 63 -14.34 2.70 1.41
N HIS A 64 -13.21 3.20 0.97
CA HIS A 64 -12.47 4.26 1.65
C HIS A 64 -13.22 5.61 1.71
N HIS A 65 -14.08 5.94 0.73
CA HIS A 65 -14.94 7.13 0.79
C HIS A 65 -15.96 6.99 1.92
N ILE A 66 -16.53 5.80 2.11
CA ILE A 66 -17.46 5.53 3.22
C ILE A 66 -16.72 5.60 4.57
N ALA A 67 -15.49 5.09 4.59
CA ALA A 67 -14.65 5.04 5.78
C ALA A 67 -14.00 6.38 6.20
N GLY A 68 -14.22 7.46 5.42
CA GLY A 68 -13.75 8.81 5.76
C GLY A 68 -12.43 9.23 5.11
N ILE A 69 -11.90 8.39 4.23
CA ILE A 69 -10.63 8.60 3.52
C ILE A 69 -10.88 8.67 2.01
N GLY A 70 -11.87 9.45 1.57
CA GLY A 70 -12.13 9.68 0.14
C GLY A 70 -10.94 10.29 -0.60
N THR A 71 -10.02 10.90 0.15
CA THR A 71 -8.68 11.29 -0.29
C THR A 71 -7.71 11.25 0.88
N MET A 72 -6.40 11.22 0.64
CA MET A 72 -5.40 11.36 1.70
C MET A 72 -5.52 12.73 2.40
N ALA A 73 -5.43 12.77 3.72
CA ALA A 73 -5.67 14.00 4.51
C ALA A 73 -4.76 15.17 4.08
N GLU A 74 -3.49 14.90 3.82
CA GLU A 74 -2.49 15.87 3.38
C GLU A 74 -2.69 16.36 1.93
N LYS A 75 -3.55 15.66 1.16
CA LYS A 75 -3.86 15.97 -0.24
C LYS A 75 -5.28 16.52 -0.45
N MET A 76 -6.04 16.70 0.63
CA MET A 76 -7.43 17.12 0.59
C MET A 76 -7.58 18.52 -0.03
N SER A 77 -8.45 18.61 -1.02
CA SER A 77 -8.79 19.89 -1.69
C SER A 77 -9.80 20.69 -0.87
N GLU A 78 -9.82 22.02 -1.04
CA GLU A 78 -10.74 22.91 -0.30
C GLU A 78 -12.22 22.53 -0.49
N PHE A 79 -12.63 22.10 -1.70
CA PHE A 79 -14.02 21.70 -1.96
C PHE A 79 -14.41 20.35 -1.31
N GLN A 80 -13.44 19.53 -0.89
CA GLN A 80 -13.65 18.26 -0.20
C GLN A 80 -13.74 18.46 1.33
N LYS A 81 -13.12 19.50 1.86
CA LYS A 81 -13.10 19.78 3.30
C LYS A 81 -14.50 19.85 3.89
N GLY A 82 -14.72 19.12 4.98
CA GLY A 82 -15.99 19.06 5.69
C GLY A 82 -17.11 18.30 4.97
N LYS A 83 -16.81 17.62 3.85
CA LYS A 83 -17.77 16.74 3.19
C LYS A 83 -17.75 15.34 3.83
N PRO A 84 -18.90 14.67 3.96
CA PRO A 84 -18.96 13.28 4.40
C PRO A 84 -18.10 12.37 3.51
N GLY A 85 -17.31 11.50 4.13
CA GLY A 85 -16.39 10.63 3.42
C GLY A 85 -15.01 11.25 3.16
N TYR A 86 -14.81 12.52 3.51
CA TYR A 86 -13.54 13.27 3.39
C TYR A 86 -13.13 13.84 4.76
N GLU A 87 -13.29 13.06 5.80
CA GLU A 87 -12.90 13.43 7.16
C GLU A 87 -11.39 13.47 7.34
N GLY A 88 -10.63 12.71 6.50
CA GLY A 88 -9.17 12.59 6.58
C GLY A 88 -8.69 11.65 7.69
N TYR A 89 -9.59 10.89 8.29
CA TYR A 89 -9.33 9.86 9.29
C TYR A 89 -10.39 8.75 9.21
N LEU A 90 -10.07 7.57 9.77
CA LEU A 90 -11.02 6.47 9.85
C LEU A 90 -12.21 6.89 10.71
N ASN A 91 -13.35 7.17 10.07
CA ASN A 91 -14.50 7.81 10.69
C ASN A 91 -15.33 6.87 11.59
N ASP A 92 -16.32 7.43 12.27
CA ASP A 92 -17.16 6.69 13.21
C ASP A 92 -18.34 5.95 12.54
N LYS A 93 -18.51 6.08 11.21
CA LYS A 93 -19.50 5.29 10.45
C LYS A 93 -19.06 3.84 10.27
N VAL A 94 -17.77 3.54 10.47
CA VAL A 94 -17.23 2.18 10.38
C VAL A 94 -16.75 1.69 11.73
N VAL A 95 -16.81 0.37 11.93
CA VAL A 95 -16.16 -0.30 13.05
C VAL A 95 -14.83 -0.84 12.54
N ALA A 96 -13.74 -0.54 13.22
CA ALA A 96 -12.45 -1.08 12.85
C ALA A 96 -12.34 -2.55 13.27
N LEU A 97 -11.71 -3.37 12.45
CA LEU A 97 -11.46 -4.79 12.71
C LEU A 97 -10.88 -5.05 14.11
N PRO A 98 -9.86 -4.30 14.58
CA PRO A 98 -9.35 -4.53 15.94
C PRO A 98 -10.35 -4.17 17.05
N GLU A 99 -11.31 -3.26 16.84
CA GLU A 99 -12.39 -3.00 17.82
C GLU A 99 -13.25 -4.26 18.03
N LEU A 100 -13.59 -4.96 16.95
CA LEU A 100 -14.41 -6.17 17.00
C LEU A 100 -13.65 -7.37 17.59
N LEU A 101 -12.38 -7.49 17.25
CA LEU A 101 -11.53 -8.55 17.78
C LEU A 101 -11.22 -8.35 19.27
N GLN A 102 -11.01 -7.10 19.70
CA GLN A 102 -10.83 -6.75 21.12
C GLN A 102 -12.09 -7.12 21.92
N ASP A 103 -13.29 -6.77 21.43
CA ASP A 103 -14.57 -7.14 22.06
C ASP A 103 -14.75 -8.68 22.11
N ALA A 104 -14.18 -9.40 21.15
CA ALA A 104 -14.20 -10.87 21.11
C ALA A 104 -13.09 -11.52 21.97
N GLY A 105 -12.32 -10.75 22.71
CA GLY A 105 -11.31 -11.24 23.64
C GLY A 105 -9.94 -11.50 23.03
N TYR A 106 -9.64 -11.02 21.84
CA TYR A 106 -8.29 -11.03 21.28
C TYR A 106 -7.40 -9.99 21.97
N HIS A 107 -6.13 -10.32 22.11
CA HIS A 107 -5.10 -9.32 22.43
C HIS A 107 -4.65 -8.64 21.14
N THR A 108 -4.98 -7.36 20.97
CA THR A 108 -4.81 -6.61 19.74
C THR A 108 -3.58 -5.71 19.80
N ILE A 109 -2.64 -5.91 18.89
CA ILE A 109 -1.36 -5.19 18.88
C ILE A 109 -1.05 -4.63 17.50
N MET A 110 -0.42 -3.45 17.46
CA MET A 110 0.01 -2.80 16.24
C MET A 110 1.44 -2.29 16.38
N SER A 111 2.24 -2.43 15.32
CA SER A 111 3.49 -1.73 15.18
C SER A 111 3.68 -1.26 13.74
N GLY A 112 3.95 0.04 13.54
CA GLY A 112 4.22 0.61 12.23
C GLY A 112 3.36 1.81 11.85
N LYS A 113 3.21 2.04 10.55
CA LYS A 113 2.48 3.17 9.97
C LYS A 113 0.97 3.04 10.19
N TRP A 114 0.35 4.09 10.72
CA TRP A 114 -1.10 4.21 10.93
C TRP A 114 -1.81 4.88 9.76
N HIS A 115 -1.55 6.15 9.51
CA HIS A 115 -2.09 6.98 8.42
C HIS A 115 -3.63 7.08 8.38
N LEU A 116 -4.31 6.93 9.54
CA LEU A 116 -5.78 6.96 9.67
C LEU A 116 -6.27 7.95 10.72
N GLY A 117 -5.47 8.97 11.00
CA GLY A 117 -5.76 10.07 11.91
C GLY A 117 -4.56 10.49 12.75
N LEU A 118 -4.42 11.80 12.98
CA LEU A 118 -3.25 12.41 13.63
C LEU A 118 -3.56 12.96 15.04
N THR A 119 -4.83 12.98 15.44
CA THR A 119 -5.28 13.55 16.72
C THR A 119 -5.43 12.46 17.80
N PRO A 120 -5.28 12.79 19.09
CA PRO A 120 -5.31 11.80 20.17
C PRO A 120 -6.59 10.93 20.24
N ASP A 121 -7.71 11.45 19.76
CA ASP A 121 -8.98 10.71 19.67
C ASP A 121 -9.03 9.74 18.47
N ARG A 122 -8.01 9.77 17.60
CA ARG A 122 -7.89 8.93 16.39
C ARG A 122 -6.67 8.01 16.42
N PHE A 123 -5.92 7.98 17.50
CA PHE A 123 -4.79 7.08 17.66
C PHE A 123 -5.23 5.61 17.63
N PRO A 124 -4.35 4.66 17.24
CA PRO A 124 -4.70 3.23 17.15
C PRO A 124 -5.33 2.67 18.42
N CYS A 125 -4.87 3.07 19.60
CA CYS A 125 -5.44 2.65 20.88
C CYS A 125 -6.91 3.08 21.06
N ARG A 126 -7.41 4.08 20.31
CA ARG A 126 -8.82 4.50 20.30
C ARG A 126 -9.65 3.74 19.26
N ARG A 127 -8.99 2.92 18.46
CA ARG A 127 -9.59 2.11 17.40
C ARG A 127 -9.37 0.61 17.62
N GLY A 128 -9.27 0.19 18.91
CA GLY A 128 -9.32 -1.21 19.32
C GLY A 128 -7.97 -1.92 19.43
N PHE A 129 -6.83 -1.21 19.45
CA PHE A 129 -5.54 -1.81 19.77
C PHE A 129 -5.23 -1.66 21.26
N ASP A 130 -4.93 -2.79 21.94
CA ASP A 130 -4.49 -2.82 23.34
C ASP A 130 -3.09 -2.22 23.50
N ARG A 131 -2.22 -2.49 22.52
CA ARG A 131 -0.87 -1.94 22.45
C ARG A 131 -0.58 -1.45 21.04
N SER A 132 0.07 -0.32 20.94
CA SER A 132 0.44 0.25 19.65
C SER A 132 1.73 1.06 19.71
N TYR A 133 2.61 0.86 18.73
CA TYR A 133 3.74 1.72 18.42
C TYR A 133 3.60 2.22 16.99
N SER A 134 3.31 3.50 16.80
CA SER A 134 2.76 3.96 15.52
C SER A 134 3.44 5.22 14.99
N LEU A 135 3.87 5.17 13.73
CA LEU A 135 4.08 6.35 12.89
C LEU A 135 2.70 6.82 12.40
N LEU A 136 2.25 7.98 12.85
CA LEU A 136 0.90 8.49 12.55
C LEU A 136 0.74 9.04 11.14
N PRO A 137 1.68 9.85 10.57
CA PRO A 137 1.56 10.40 9.21
C PRO A 137 1.84 9.39 8.12
N GLY A 138 1.68 9.83 6.86
CA GLY A 138 1.83 9.02 5.66
C GLY A 138 3.25 8.57 5.36
N ALA A 139 4.25 9.31 5.80
CA ALA A 139 5.67 9.00 5.66
C ALA A 139 6.48 9.77 6.69
N ALA A 140 7.72 9.36 6.91
CA ALA A 140 8.73 10.08 7.68
C ALA A 140 10.12 9.60 7.27
N ASN A 141 11.16 10.33 7.66
CA ASN A 141 12.54 9.88 7.55
C ASN A 141 12.72 8.57 8.32
N HIS A 142 13.27 7.53 7.66
CA HIS A 142 13.38 6.18 8.25
C HIS A 142 14.35 6.11 9.43
N TYR A 143 15.25 7.08 9.54
CA TYR A 143 16.16 7.23 10.68
C TYR A 143 15.63 8.22 11.73
N GLY A 144 14.40 8.75 11.58
CA GLY A 144 13.82 9.73 12.49
C GLY A 144 14.53 11.08 12.49
N TRP A 145 15.33 11.37 11.46
CA TRP A 145 16.12 12.58 11.37
C TRP A 145 15.37 13.68 10.60
N GLU A 146 15.21 14.84 11.24
CA GLU A 146 14.50 15.98 10.66
C GLU A 146 15.25 17.29 10.97
N PRO A 147 16.15 17.75 10.09
CA PRO A 147 17.00 18.93 10.33
C PRO A 147 16.18 20.22 10.47
N GLN A 148 15.09 20.34 9.74
CA GLN A 148 14.22 21.50 9.75
C GLN A 148 13.50 21.72 11.09
N LEU A 149 13.39 20.70 11.94
CA LEU A 149 12.84 20.85 13.29
C LEU A 149 13.76 21.58 14.27
N LEU A 150 15.02 21.79 13.89
CA LEU A 150 15.98 22.55 14.67
C LEU A 150 15.80 24.08 14.52
N GLU A 151 15.03 24.52 13.51
CA GLU A 151 14.73 25.92 13.22
C GLU A 151 13.26 26.23 13.54
N GLU A 152 13.01 26.87 14.69
CA GLU A 152 11.64 27.08 15.23
C GLU A 152 10.71 27.89 14.34
N ASN A 153 11.22 28.70 13.41
CA ASN A 153 10.44 29.64 12.60
C ASN A 153 10.37 29.26 11.10
N GLU A 154 10.87 28.09 10.70
CA GLU A 154 10.85 27.74 9.29
C GLU A 154 9.49 27.17 8.88
N LYS A 155 8.90 27.76 7.82
CA LYS A 155 7.68 27.24 7.21
C LYS A 155 8.02 26.00 6.36
N LEU A 156 7.58 24.85 6.80
CA LEU A 156 7.73 23.62 6.03
C LEU A 156 6.86 23.62 4.78
N PRO A 157 7.37 23.14 3.63
CA PRO A 157 6.53 22.78 2.49
C PRO A 157 5.38 21.86 2.93
N ARG A 158 4.21 22.05 2.33
CA ARG A 158 2.97 21.35 2.77
C ARG A 158 3.13 19.84 2.83
N LEU A 159 3.83 19.24 1.85
CA LEU A 159 4.08 17.80 1.86
C LEU A 159 4.93 17.38 3.06
N LEU A 160 6.04 18.07 3.31
CA LEU A 160 6.93 17.77 4.45
C LEU A 160 6.25 18.02 5.80
N ALA A 161 5.39 19.03 5.89
CA ALA A 161 4.57 19.25 7.08
C ALA A 161 3.64 18.05 7.38
N GLY A 162 3.14 17.38 6.33
CA GLY A 162 2.29 16.18 6.43
C GLY A 162 3.05 14.86 6.58
N THR A 163 4.38 14.86 6.48
CA THR A 163 5.24 13.67 6.55
C THR A 163 6.33 13.79 7.61
N ARG A 164 6.00 14.44 8.74
CA ARG A 164 6.93 14.63 9.87
C ARG A 164 7.08 13.36 10.69
N THR A 165 8.23 13.20 11.32
CA THR A 165 8.49 12.17 12.32
C THR A 165 7.56 12.37 13.53
N PHE A 166 6.44 11.64 13.53
CA PHE A 166 5.45 11.73 14.58
C PHE A 166 5.05 10.33 15.03
N TYR A 167 5.76 9.86 16.06
CA TYR A 167 5.52 8.55 16.67
C TYR A 167 4.69 8.67 17.94
N VAL A 168 3.90 7.63 18.20
CA VAL A 168 3.08 7.48 19.40
C VAL A 168 3.18 6.04 19.89
N GLU A 169 3.41 5.84 21.18
CA GLU A 169 3.26 4.54 21.84
C GLU A 169 2.00 4.59 22.69
N ASP A 170 1.01 3.77 22.35
CA ASP A 170 -0.34 3.78 22.89
C ASP A 170 -0.99 5.17 22.76
N ASP A 171 -1.06 5.97 23.84
CA ASP A 171 -1.58 7.34 23.83
C ASP A 171 -0.49 8.42 24.07
N LYS A 172 0.79 8.01 24.13
CA LYS A 172 1.92 8.89 24.45
C LYS A 172 2.71 9.24 23.21
N LYS A 173 2.86 10.53 22.94
CA LYS A 173 3.76 11.03 21.92
C LYS A 173 5.20 10.72 22.30
N ILE A 174 6.00 10.33 21.30
CA ILE A 174 7.43 10.12 21.43
C ILE A 174 8.14 11.33 20.82
N ASP A 175 9.00 12.00 21.59
CA ASP A 175 9.85 13.04 21.02
C ASP A 175 10.81 12.38 20.02
N PRO A 176 10.98 12.90 18.79
CA PRO A 176 11.97 12.38 17.85
C PRO A 176 13.39 12.24 18.41
N LYS A 177 13.77 13.06 19.40
CA LYS A 177 15.06 12.96 20.10
C LYS A 177 15.22 11.70 20.96
N ASP A 178 14.08 11.11 21.38
CA ASP A 178 14.05 9.89 22.20
C ASP A 178 14.07 8.60 21.35
N LEU A 179 14.05 8.69 20.03
CA LEU A 179 14.12 7.51 19.14
C LEU A 179 15.49 6.81 19.20
N GLY A 180 16.54 7.52 19.63
CA GLY A 180 17.90 6.98 19.76
C GLY A 180 18.73 7.09 18.48
N GLU A 181 20.07 7.05 18.65
CA GLU A 181 21.02 7.28 17.55
C GLU A 181 20.99 6.19 16.46
N ASN A 182 20.64 4.96 16.84
CA ASN A 182 20.60 3.79 15.95
C ASN A 182 19.19 3.50 15.45
N PHE A 183 18.25 4.43 15.59
CA PHE A 183 16.89 4.24 15.15
C PHE A 183 16.83 4.03 13.62
N TYR A 184 16.16 2.98 13.22
CA TYR A 184 15.72 2.73 11.85
C TYR A 184 14.30 2.13 11.88
N SER A 185 13.35 2.77 11.21
CA SER A 185 11.91 2.51 11.38
C SER A 185 11.53 1.04 11.14
N THR A 186 12.09 0.41 10.11
CA THR A 186 11.81 -0.99 9.75
C THR A 186 12.21 -1.94 10.88
N ASP A 187 13.38 -1.71 11.50
CA ASP A 187 13.85 -2.51 12.63
C ASP A 187 13.01 -2.24 13.88
N ALA A 188 12.76 -0.96 14.16
CA ALA A 188 11.99 -0.53 15.33
C ALA A 188 10.56 -1.10 15.33
N PHE A 189 9.92 -1.20 14.16
CA PHE A 189 8.57 -1.78 14.07
C PHE A 189 8.57 -3.27 14.40
N ALA A 190 9.53 -4.03 13.89
CA ALA A 190 9.66 -5.44 14.24
C ALA A 190 10.03 -5.65 15.71
N ASP A 191 10.96 -4.86 16.24
CA ASP A 191 11.39 -4.92 17.65
C ASP A 191 10.22 -4.66 18.60
N LYS A 192 9.42 -3.62 18.31
CA LYS A 192 8.24 -3.29 19.13
C LYS A 192 7.15 -4.37 19.05
N LEU A 193 6.89 -4.94 17.87
CA LEU A 193 5.96 -6.04 17.75
C LEU A 193 6.43 -7.26 18.54
N LEU A 194 7.70 -7.63 18.42
CA LEU A 194 8.31 -8.72 19.16
C LEU A 194 8.24 -8.48 20.68
N GLN A 195 8.53 -7.25 21.12
CA GLN A 195 8.36 -6.88 22.54
C GLN A 195 6.93 -7.10 23.01
N TYR A 196 5.92 -6.63 22.28
CA TYR A 196 4.51 -6.80 22.66
C TYR A 196 4.06 -8.28 22.68
N LEU A 197 4.56 -9.09 21.75
CA LEU A 197 4.31 -10.54 21.73
C LEU A 197 4.98 -11.24 22.95
N GLN A 198 6.19 -10.81 23.34
CA GLN A 198 6.88 -11.29 24.53
C GLN A 198 6.16 -10.88 25.81
N ASP A 199 5.76 -9.61 25.92
CA ASP A 199 4.98 -9.09 27.07
C ASP A 199 3.66 -9.87 27.23
N ARG A 200 2.97 -10.16 26.10
CA ARG A 200 1.78 -11.03 26.07
C ARG A 200 2.11 -12.43 26.63
N SER A 201 3.21 -13.03 26.18
CA SER A 201 3.61 -14.38 26.60
C SER A 201 3.98 -14.46 28.07
N ASN A 202 4.47 -13.36 28.66
CA ASN A 202 4.85 -13.25 30.07
C ASN A 202 3.67 -12.90 30.99
N ASN A 203 2.51 -12.53 30.45
CA ASN A 203 1.31 -12.22 31.20
C ASN A 203 0.30 -13.38 31.05
N GLU A 204 -0.02 -14.08 32.13
CA GLU A 204 -0.86 -15.28 32.13
C GLU A 204 -2.27 -15.03 31.55
N GLU A 205 -2.87 -13.87 31.79
CA GLU A 205 -4.17 -13.51 31.24
C GLU A 205 -4.10 -13.31 29.72
N ASN A 206 -3.12 -12.57 29.23
CA ASN A 206 -2.98 -12.26 27.82
C ASN A 206 -2.45 -13.44 27.00
N LYS A 207 -1.61 -14.30 27.60
CA LYS A 207 -1.11 -15.53 27.00
C LYS A 207 -2.23 -16.51 26.63
N ALA A 208 -3.30 -16.52 27.41
CA ALA A 208 -4.47 -17.36 27.14
C ALA A 208 -5.32 -16.85 25.96
N LYS A 209 -5.25 -15.56 25.65
CA LYS A 209 -6.00 -14.93 24.54
C LYS A 209 -5.32 -15.20 23.19
N PRO A 210 -6.07 -15.43 22.11
CA PRO A 210 -5.50 -15.31 20.76
C PRO A 210 -5.09 -13.86 20.52
N PHE A 211 -4.17 -13.64 19.56
CA PHE A 211 -3.76 -12.28 19.22
C PHE A 211 -4.18 -11.88 17.81
N PHE A 212 -4.39 -10.57 17.62
CA PHE A 212 -4.39 -9.90 16.33
C PHE A 212 -3.21 -8.92 16.28
N ALA A 213 -2.27 -9.17 15.38
CA ALA A 213 -1.08 -8.36 15.18
C ALA A 213 -1.11 -7.68 13.81
N TYR A 214 -1.00 -6.35 13.80
CA TYR A 214 -0.90 -5.54 12.58
C TYR A 214 0.51 -4.95 12.50
N LEU A 215 1.35 -5.53 11.62
CA LEU A 215 2.71 -5.09 11.34
C LEU A 215 2.71 -4.30 10.03
N ALA A 216 2.71 -2.98 10.13
CA ALA A 216 2.57 -2.08 9.00
C ALA A 216 3.87 -1.30 8.77
N PHE A 217 4.75 -1.83 7.93
CA PHE A 217 5.99 -1.13 7.59
C PHE A 217 5.72 0.19 6.85
N SER A 218 6.63 1.14 7.02
CA SER A 218 6.72 2.32 6.17
C SER A 218 7.73 2.14 5.02
N ALA A 219 8.45 1.02 4.99
CA ALA A 219 9.30 0.61 3.88
C ALA A 219 8.45 -0.08 2.80
N PRO A 220 8.83 0.05 1.51
CA PRO A 220 9.92 0.86 0.95
C PRO A 220 9.54 2.29 0.48
N HIS A 221 8.56 2.94 1.12
CA HIS A 221 8.16 4.32 0.80
C HIS A 221 9.33 5.31 0.92
N TRP A 222 9.38 6.34 0.08
CA TRP A 222 10.38 7.41 0.20
C TRP A 222 10.23 8.22 1.51
N PRO A 223 11.33 8.90 1.95
CA PRO A 223 12.66 9.00 1.35
C PRO A 223 13.37 7.65 1.33
N LEU A 224 14.04 7.33 0.18
CA LEU A 224 14.75 6.06 0.05
C LEU A 224 16.00 6.08 0.93
N GLN A 225 15.99 5.27 1.97
CA GLN A 225 17.03 5.22 3.01
C GLN A 225 17.16 3.77 3.51
N ALA A 226 18.39 3.27 3.58
CA ALA A 226 18.67 1.94 4.09
C ALA A 226 20.07 1.88 4.71
N PRO A 227 20.36 0.90 5.61
CA PRO A 227 21.71 0.63 6.08
C PRO A 227 22.66 0.32 4.92
N GLU A 228 23.87 0.88 4.99
CA GLU A 228 24.86 0.76 3.92
C GLU A 228 25.20 -0.72 3.60
N GLU A 229 25.27 -1.57 4.62
CA GLU A 229 25.52 -3.01 4.45
C GLU A 229 24.44 -3.72 3.59
N ASP A 230 23.19 -3.22 3.60
CA ASP A 230 22.12 -3.75 2.77
C ASP A 230 22.18 -3.16 1.35
N ILE A 231 22.51 -1.87 1.21
CA ILE A 231 22.67 -1.23 -0.12
C ILE A 231 23.80 -1.90 -0.90
N GLN A 232 24.92 -2.23 -0.26
CA GLN A 232 26.08 -2.85 -0.92
C GLN A 232 25.75 -4.22 -1.56
N LYS A 233 24.75 -4.94 -1.08
CA LYS A 233 24.30 -6.22 -1.65
C LYS A 233 23.71 -6.08 -3.06
N TYR A 234 23.25 -4.88 -3.41
CA TYR A 234 22.59 -4.56 -4.70
C TYR A 234 23.46 -3.74 -5.64
N ARG A 235 24.70 -3.44 -5.24
CA ARG A 235 25.57 -2.54 -6.00
C ARG A 235 25.81 -3.05 -7.43
N GLY A 236 25.49 -2.20 -8.42
CA GLY A 236 25.66 -2.49 -9.84
C GLY A 236 24.59 -3.38 -10.45
N LEU A 237 23.62 -3.87 -9.67
CA LEU A 237 22.57 -4.77 -10.17
C LEU A 237 21.60 -4.07 -11.14
N TYR A 238 21.52 -2.75 -11.08
CA TYR A 238 20.57 -1.93 -11.84
C TYR A 238 21.22 -1.04 -12.89
N ASP A 239 22.50 -1.24 -13.18
CA ASP A 239 23.27 -0.39 -14.11
C ASP A 239 22.83 -0.52 -15.57
N ASP A 240 22.07 -1.56 -15.91
CA ASP A 240 21.44 -1.74 -17.24
C ASP A 240 20.07 -1.05 -17.38
N GLY A 241 19.59 -0.41 -16.30
CA GLY A 241 18.45 0.49 -16.30
C GLY A 241 17.07 -0.16 -16.12
N PRO A 242 16.03 0.69 -15.94
CA PRO A 242 14.68 0.25 -15.58
C PRO A 242 13.98 -0.56 -16.66
N LYS A 243 14.28 -0.30 -17.94
CA LYS A 243 13.68 -1.04 -19.08
C LYS A 243 14.13 -2.49 -19.09
N ALA A 244 15.43 -2.74 -18.88
CA ALA A 244 15.99 -4.07 -18.80
C ALA A 244 15.45 -4.84 -17.58
N LEU A 245 15.38 -4.19 -16.42
CA LEU A 245 14.78 -4.76 -15.22
C LEU A 245 13.32 -5.17 -15.47
N ARG A 246 12.52 -4.26 -16.04
CA ARG A 246 11.11 -4.53 -16.33
C ARG A 246 10.93 -5.75 -17.23
N GLN A 247 11.75 -5.87 -18.26
CA GLN A 247 11.68 -7.00 -19.17
C GLN A 247 12.00 -8.32 -18.44
N ARG A 248 13.05 -8.35 -17.60
CA ARG A 248 13.41 -9.53 -16.79
C ARG A 248 12.27 -9.93 -15.86
N ARG A 249 11.64 -8.96 -15.19
CA ARG A 249 10.52 -9.22 -14.27
C ARG A 249 9.29 -9.75 -14.99
N VAL A 250 8.92 -9.19 -16.14
CA VAL A 250 7.80 -9.71 -16.95
C VAL A 250 8.05 -11.15 -17.39
N GLU A 251 9.25 -11.46 -17.83
CA GLU A 251 9.60 -12.81 -18.24
C GLU A 251 9.55 -13.78 -17.05
N SER A 252 10.04 -13.37 -15.89
CA SER A 252 9.95 -14.16 -14.65
C SER A 252 8.50 -14.39 -14.21
N LEU A 253 7.63 -13.36 -14.30
CA LEU A 253 6.20 -13.49 -14.00
C LEU A 253 5.50 -14.52 -14.91
N LYS A 254 5.80 -14.50 -16.21
CA LYS A 254 5.30 -15.48 -17.18
C LYS A 254 5.78 -16.90 -16.87
N GLN A 255 7.08 -17.07 -16.60
CA GLN A 255 7.66 -18.36 -16.26
C GLN A 255 7.09 -18.96 -14.98
N GLN A 256 6.77 -18.11 -13.99
CA GLN A 256 6.12 -18.54 -12.76
C GLN A 256 4.59 -18.74 -12.90
N GLY A 257 3.99 -18.41 -14.05
CA GLY A 257 2.53 -18.49 -14.25
C GLY A 257 1.72 -17.44 -13.47
N LEU A 258 2.35 -16.33 -13.08
CA LEU A 258 1.70 -15.25 -12.33
C LEU A 258 0.93 -14.27 -13.23
N VAL A 259 1.28 -14.26 -14.51
CA VAL A 259 0.59 -13.54 -15.58
C VAL A 259 0.48 -14.46 -16.81
N PRO A 260 -0.47 -14.21 -17.72
CA PRO A 260 -0.57 -14.96 -18.98
C PRO A 260 0.74 -14.95 -19.77
N ALA A 261 1.07 -16.07 -20.44
CA ALA A 261 2.30 -16.19 -21.23
C ALA A 261 2.40 -15.15 -22.38
N ASN A 262 1.26 -14.69 -22.87
CA ASN A 262 1.13 -13.66 -23.89
C ASN A 262 0.96 -12.24 -23.33
N ALA A 263 1.04 -12.04 -22.01
CA ALA A 263 0.90 -10.72 -21.40
C ALA A 263 1.91 -9.73 -22.01
N ILE A 264 1.43 -8.54 -22.32
CA ILE A 264 2.21 -7.42 -22.85
C ILE A 264 2.33 -6.37 -21.76
N SER A 265 3.52 -5.84 -21.56
CA SER A 265 3.73 -4.70 -20.68
C SER A 265 3.23 -3.42 -21.32
N HIS A 266 2.51 -2.61 -20.55
CA HIS A 266 2.19 -1.25 -20.98
C HIS A 266 3.47 -0.42 -21.13
N ASP A 267 3.50 0.49 -22.09
CA ASP A 267 4.61 1.45 -22.22
C ASP A 267 4.74 2.30 -20.96
N VAL A 268 5.97 2.71 -20.63
CA VAL A 268 6.22 3.58 -19.49
C VAL A 268 5.64 4.96 -19.77
N ILE A 269 4.82 5.45 -18.84
CA ILE A 269 4.31 6.83 -18.87
C ILE A 269 5.07 7.62 -17.81
N ALA A 270 6.02 8.44 -18.26
CA ALA A 270 6.79 9.35 -17.43
C ALA A 270 6.52 10.78 -17.92
N VAL A 271 5.94 11.59 -17.04
CA VAL A 271 5.61 13.00 -17.33
C VAL A 271 6.39 13.88 -16.38
N GLY A 272 7.09 14.86 -16.91
CA GLY A 272 7.91 15.79 -16.13
C GLY A 272 9.16 16.20 -16.88
N GLY A 273 9.84 17.24 -16.41
CA GLY A 273 11.07 17.79 -17.04
C GLY A 273 12.35 17.44 -16.30
N ARG A 274 12.27 16.72 -15.15
CA ARG A 274 13.43 16.41 -14.31
C ARG A 274 14.07 15.08 -14.69
N MET A 275 15.29 14.87 -14.26
CA MET A 275 16.17 13.74 -14.59
C MET A 275 15.47 12.39 -14.42
N LEU A 276 14.77 12.13 -13.31
CA LEU A 276 14.15 10.83 -13.03
C LEU A 276 12.94 10.51 -13.92
N SER A 277 12.38 11.50 -14.64
CA SER A 277 11.31 11.29 -15.63
C SER A 277 11.82 11.15 -17.07
N GLN A 278 13.11 11.33 -17.31
CA GLN A 278 13.71 11.21 -18.64
C GLN A 278 14.00 9.75 -18.98
N ASP A 279 14.01 9.45 -20.28
CA ASP A 279 14.38 8.13 -20.77
C ASP A 279 15.83 7.80 -20.40
N TRP A 280 16.05 6.57 -19.93
CA TRP A 280 17.34 6.07 -19.50
C TRP A 280 18.47 6.32 -20.52
N ASP A 281 18.17 6.12 -21.81
CA ASP A 281 19.16 6.26 -22.89
C ASP A 281 19.60 7.72 -23.12
N THR A 282 18.85 8.69 -22.61
CA THR A 282 19.18 10.12 -22.72
C THR A 282 19.99 10.66 -21.55
N LEU A 283 20.09 9.89 -20.46
CA LEU A 283 20.81 10.27 -19.25
C LEU A 283 22.33 10.18 -19.46
N THR A 284 23.05 11.12 -18.83
CA THR A 284 24.51 11.05 -18.68
C THR A 284 24.92 9.86 -17.78
N ASN A 285 26.19 9.51 -17.80
CA ASN A 285 26.69 8.42 -16.95
C ASN A 285 26.49 8.69 -15.44
N GLU A 286 26.65 9.95 -15.00
CA GLU A 286 26.45 10.36 -13.61
C GLU A 286 24.97 10.26 -13.22
N GLU A 287 24.07 10.70 -14.08
CA GLU A 287 22.62 10.58 -13.87
C GLU A 287 22.17 9.10 -13.84
N LYS A 288 22.73 8.26 -14.70
CA LYS A 288 22.50 6.80 -14.65
C LYS A 288 22.97 6.20 -13.34
N GLN A 289 24.16 6.56 -12.87
CA GLN A 289 24.67 6.10 -11.57
C GLN A 289 23.77 6.55 -10.41
N PHE A 290 23.29 7.81 -10.44
CA PHE A 290 22.34 8.30 -9.44
C PHE A 290 21.04 7.50 -9.48
N SER A 291 20.45 7.32 -10.65
CA SER A 291 19.21 6.59 -10.84
C SER A 291 19.34 5.11 -10.42
N SER A 292 20.42 4.41 -10.81
CA SER A 292 20.72 3.03 -10.36
C SER A 292 20.82 2.97 -8.84
N ARG A 293 21.53 3.93 -8.23
CA ARG A 293 21.69 3.99 -6.78
C ARG A 293 20.35 4.12 -6.06
N THR A 294 19.38 4.88 -6.58
CA THR A 294 18.06 4.98 -5.94
C THR A 294 17.33 3.65 -5.94
N MET A 295 17.45 2.84 -7.00
CA MET A 295 16.87 1.51 -7.06
C MET A 295 17.62 0.50 -6.16
N GLU A 296 18.94 0.61 -6.03
CA GLU A 296 19.74 -0.19 -5.08
C GLU A 296 19.27 0.04 -3.63
N ILE A 297 18.99 1.30 -3.26
CA ILE A 297 18.50 1.66 -1.93
C ILE A 297 17.07 1.11 -1.72
N TYR A 298 16.19 1.25 -2.71
CA TYR A 298 14.84 0.68 -2.65
C TYR A 298 14.89 -0.84 -2.43
N ALA A 299 15.71 -1.56 -3.19
CA ALA A 299 15.90 -2.99 -3.03
C ALA A 299 16.44 -3.37 -1.63
N ALA A 300 17.37 -2.57 -1.11
CA ALA A 300 17.88 -2.74 0.25
C ALA A 300 16.80 -2.53 1.32
N MET A 301 15.88 -1.57 1.14
CA MET A 301 14.74 -1.36 2.04
C MET A 301 13.80 -2.58 2.04
N VAL A 302 13.48 -3.12 0.86
CA VAL A 302 12.65 -4.32 0.73
C VAL A 302 13.34 -5.53 1.37
N HIS A 303 14.64 -5.73 1.11
CA HIS A 303 15.42 -6.79 1.74
C HIS A 303 15.44 -6.66 3.27
N ARG A 304 15.67 -5.47 3.81
CA ARG A 304 15.67 -5.24 5.27
C ARG A 304 14.31 -5.56 5.88
N MET A 305 13.22 -5.19 5.20
CA MET A 305 11.86 -5.52 5.61
C MET A 305 11.67 -7.04 5.66
N ASP A 306 12.10 -7.78 4.65
CA ASP A 306 12.05 -9.25 4.63
C ASP A 306 12.80 -9.88 5.82
N VAL A 307 13.99 -9.39 6.12
CA VAL A 307 14.77 -9.84 7.29
C VAL A 307 13.99 -9.62 8.59
N GLN A 308 13.31 -8.48 8.73
CA GLN A 308 12.53 -8.19 9.93
C GLN A 308 11.24 -9.04 10.01
N ILE A 309 10.61 -9.32 8.87
CA ILE A 309 9.49 -10.29 8.79
C ILE A 309 9.98 -11.67 9.26
N GLY A 310 11.14 -12.11 8.80
CA GLY A 310 11.75 -13.37 9.21
C GLY A 310 11.91 -13.49 10.73
N ARG A 311 12.37 -12.42 11.40
CA ARG A 311 12.50 -12.39 12.86
C ARG A 311 11.16 -12.61 13.59
N VAL A 312 10.07 -12.00 13.07
CA VAL A 312 8.73 -12.19 13.64
C VAL A 312 8.23 -13.62 13.44
N LEU A 313 8.40 -14.16 12.23
CA LEU A 313 7.99 -15.55 11.92
C LEU A 313 8.78 -16.56 12.75
N ASP A 314 10.09 -16.38 12.90
CA ASP A 314 10.96 -17.20 13.74
C ASP A 314 10.52 -17.18 15.20
N TYR A 315 10.09 -16.03 15.72
CA TYR A 315 9.54 -15.94 17.08
C TYR A 315 8.27 -16.80 17.21
N LEU A 316 7.32 -16.66 16.28
CA LEU A 316 6.09 -17.44 16.29
C LEU A 316 6.35 -18.95 16.12
N GLN A 317 7.35 -19.32 15.33
CA GLN A 317 7.78 -20.71 15.19
C GLN A 317 8.36 -21.26 16.52
N LYS A 318 9.23 -20.49 17.18
CA LYS A 318 9.85 -20.87 18.47
C LYS A 318 8.83 -20.99 19.61
N THR A 319 7.76 -20.20 19.57
CA THR A 319 6.66 -20.27 20.55
C THR A 319 5.57 -21.28 20.18
N ASN A 320 5.73 -22.02 19.08
CA ASN A 320 4.75 -22.96 18.52
C ASN A 320 3.39 -22.31 18.21
N GLU A 321 3.38 -21.04 17.81
CA GLU A 321 2.17 -20.31 17.46
C GLU A 321 1.99 -20.16 15.94
N LEU A 322 3.06 -20.31 15.14
CA LEU A 322 3.03 -20.03 13.70
C LEU A 322 1.99 -20.86 12.93
N GLU A 323 1.92 -22.17 13.16
CA GLU A 323 0.97 -23.06 12.49
C GLU A 323 -0.50 -22.75 12.84
N HIS A 324 -0.71 -22.05 13.95
CA HIS A 324 -2.02 -21.62 14.41
C HIS A 324 -2.27 -20.13 14.16
N THR A 325 -1.43 -19.50 13.35
CA THR A 325 -1.51 -18.08 12.99
C THR A 325 -1.86 -17.95 11.51
N PHE A 326 -2.94 -17.25 11.23
CA PHE A 326 -3.26 -16.75 9.88
C PHE A 326 -2.30 -15.61 9.57
N VAL A 327 -1.36 -15.84 8.66
CA VAL A 327 -0.38 -14.83 8.23
C VAL A 327 -0.78 -14.31 6.86
N LEU A 328 -1.03 -13.01 6.75
CA LEU A 328 -1.28 -12.30 5.50
C LEU A 328 -0.15 -11.31 5.26
N PHE A 329 0.46 -11.34 4.07
CA PHE A 329 1.39 -10.33 3.58
C PHE A 329 0.79 -9.64 2.36
N MET A 330 0.86 -8.30 2.30
CA MET A 330 0.41 -7.50 1.15
C MET A 330 1.13 -6.16 1.06
N SER A 331 1.06 -5.52 -0.11
CA SER A 331 1.33 -4.08 -0.24
C SER A 331 0.04 -3.26 -0.11
N ASP A 332 0.13 -2.01 0.33
CA ASP A 332 -1.04 -1.13 0.43
C ASP A 332 -1.41 -0.41 -0.87
N ASN A 333 -0.52 -0.31 -1.83
CA ASN A 333 -0.75 0.16 -3.20
C ASN A 333 0.43 -0.23 -4.09
N GLY A 334 0.33 0.04 -5.38
CA GLY A 334 1.45 -0.15 -6.29
C GLY A 334 2.65 0.75 -5.95
N ALA A 335 3.81 0.45 -6.53
CA ALA A 335 5.05 1.17 -6.32
C ALA A 335 4.92 2.69 -6.56
N GLU A 336 5.68 3.50 -5.83
CA GLU A 336 5.60 4.96 -5.91
C GLU A 336 6.46 5.51 -7.07
N GLY A 337 5.82 5.77 -8.18
CA GLY A 337 6.47 6.40 -9.34
C GLY A 337 6.10 7.86 -9.51
N THR A 338 5.23 8.37 -8.66
CA THR A 338 4.77 9.75 -8.78
C THR A 338 5.95 10.66 -8.50
N PHE A 339 6.28 11.42 -9.49
CA PHE A 339 7.21 12.52 -9.32
C PHE A 339 6.60 13.50 -8.34
N LEU A 340 7.37 14.05 -7.42
CA LEU A 340 6.84 15.05 -6.49
C LEU A 340 6.12 16.18 -7.22
N GLU A 341 6.57 16.52 -8.42
CA GLU A 341 5.96 17.51 -9.33
C GLU A 341 4.59 17.08 -9.87
N ALA A 342 4.31 15.79 -9.99
CA ALA A 342 3.05 15.26 -10.52
C ALA A 342 1.98 15.07 -9.44
N VAL A 343 2.31 15.31 -8.21
CA VAL A 343 1.36 15.29 -7.09
C VAL A 343 0.67 16.67 -7.05
N PRO A 344 -0.66 16.75 -7.13
CA PRO A 344 -1.41 18.01 -7.37
C PRO A 344 -1.23 19.14 -6.35
N ILE A 345 -0.43 18.97 -5.32
CA ILE A 345 -0.22 19.96 -4.26
C ILE A 345 1.24 20.10 -3.84
N VAL A 346 2.16 19.55 -4.62
CA VAL A 346 3.58 19.79 -4.39
C VAL A 346 3.95 21.10 -5.05
N GLU A 347 4.35 22.06 -4.22
CA GLU A 347 4.86 23.35 -4.65
C GLU A 347 6.37 23.22 -4.90
N GLU A 348 6.95 24.09 -5.75
CA GLU A 348 8.39 24.03 -6.08
C GLU A 348 9.30 24.22 -4.87
N ASP A 349 8.80 24.85 -3.81
CA ASP A 349 9.52 25.10 -2.56
C ASP A 349 10.07 23.81 -1.88
N ILE A 350 9.51 22.63 -2.20
CA ILE A 350 10.03 21.36 -1.66
C ILE A 350 11.45 21.07 -2.17
N PHE A 351 11.75 21.38 -3.42
CA PHE A 351 13.06 21.10 -4.00
C PHE A 351 14.13 22.03 -3.40
N ASP A 352 13.79 23.30 -3.20
CA ASP A 352 14.66 24.26 -2.52
C ASP A 352 14.89 23.85 -1.07
N HIS A 353 13.86 23.37 -0.40
CA HIS A 353 13.96 22.86 0.96
C HIS A 353 14.85 21.62 1.04
N ILE A 354 14.68 20.66 0.13
CA ILE A 354 15.53 19.46 0.05
C ILE A 354 16.99 19.87 -0.22
N ALA A 355 17.23 20.77 -1.18
CA ALA A 355 18.57 21.25 -1.49
C ALA A 355 19.22 21.99 -0.32
N LYS A 356 18.44 22.67 0.53
CA LYS A 356 18.95 23.39 1.71
C LYS A 356 19.34 22.44 2.85
N TYR A 357 18.57 21.40 3.12
CA TYR A 357 18.69 20.60 4.34
C TYR A 357 19.25 19.20 4.14
N TYR A 358 19.24 18.67 2.91
CA TYR A 358 19.63 17.29 2.64
C TYR A 358 20.81 17.23 1.67
N ASP A 359 21.64 16.21 1.82
CA ASP A 359 22.76 15.91 0.93
C ASP A 359 22.41 14.69 0.06
N ASN A 360 22.06 14.95 -1.20
CA ASN A 360 21.77 13.93 -2.20
C ASN A 360 22.99 13.63 -3.10
N SER A 361 24.22 13.90 -2.65
CA SER A 361 25.42 13.43 -3.35
C SER A 361 25.43 11.89 -3.45
N LEU A 362 25.97 11.35 -4.53
CA LEU A 362 25.97 9.91 -4.82
C LEU A 362 26.57 9.07 -3.66
N SER A 363 27.58 9.58 -2.97
CA SER A 363 28.20 8.92 -1.82
C SER A 363 27.38 8.99 -0.53
N ASN A 364 26.37 9.86 -0.50
CA ASN A 364 25.52 10.07 0.67
C ASN A 364 24.10 9.53 0.50
N LEU A 365 23.69 9.19 -0.72
CA LEU A 365 22.37 8.61 -0.97
C LEU A 365 22.12 7.37 -0.11
N GLY A 366 20.92 7.30 0.47
CA GLY A 366 20.48 6.22 1.34
C GLY A 366 20.75 6.45 2.83
N LYS A 367 21.55 7.44 3.20
CA LYS A 367 21.84 7.81 4.60
C LYS A 367 20.73 8.68 5.19
N LYS A 368 20.74 8.84 6.52
CA LYS A 368 19.71 9.59 7.28
C LYS A 368 19.47 11.02 6.78
N ASN A 369 20.49 11.66 6.23
CA ASN A 369 20.45 13.03 5.74
C ASN A 369 20.34 13.13 4.21
N SER A 370 19.91 12.06 3.52
CA SER A 370 19.50 12.11 2.13
C SER A 370 17.97 12.09 2.00
N TYR A 371 17.45 12.64 0.90
CA TYR A 371 16.04 12.64 0.59
C TYR A 371 15.84 12.33 -0.89
N ALA A 372 15.71 11.05 -1.21
CA ALA A 372 15.67 10.55 -2.58
C ALA A 372 14.42 9.71 -2.85
N TRP A 373 14.07 9.61 -4.13
CA TRP A 373 13.04 8.73 -4.70
C TRP A 373 13.54 8.22 -6.04
N TYR A 374 12.92 7.19 -6.63
CA TYR A 374 13.46 6.52 -7.81
C TYR A 374 12.71 6.79 -9.13
N GLY A 375 11.52 7.40 -9.05
CA GLY A 375 10.78 7.91 -10.21
C GLY A 375 9.99 6.87 -11.02
N PRO A 376 9.30 7.35 -12.09
CA PRO A 376 8.29 6.58 -12.81
C PRO A 376 8.83 5.36 -13.58
N HIS A 377 10.07 5.40 -14.04
CA HIS A 377 10.67 4.30 -14.81
C HIS A 377 10.90 3.06 -13.94
N TRP A 378 11.49 3.23 -12.75
CA TRP A 378 11.69 2.13 -11.80
C TRP A 378 10.37 1.65 -11.20
N ALA A 379 9.44 2.56 -10.88
CA ALA A 379 8.11 2.17 -10.42
C ALA A 379 7.37 1.34 -11.47
N SER A 380 7.48 1.69 -12.76
CA SER A 380 6.90 0.89 -13.84
C SER A 380 7.57 -0.48 -13.98
N ALA A 381 8.84 -0.63 -13.61
CA ALA A 381 9.47 -1.95 -13.51
C ALA A 381 8.92 -2.73 -12.31
N ALA A 382 8.70 -2.08 -11.18
CA ALA A 382 8.15 -2.68 -9.96
C ALA A 382 6.69 -3.13 -10.11
N THR A 383 5.89 -2.44 -10.94
CA THR A 383 4.49 -2.78 -11.20
C THR A 383 4.25 -3.60 -12.47
N ALA A 384 5.33 -4.10 -13.10
CA ALA A 384 5.22 -4.85 -14.34
C ALA A 384 4.23 -6.05 -14.24
N PRO A 385 3.47 -6.35 -15.31
CA PRO A 385 3.39 -5.70 -16.62
C PRO A 385 2.46 -4.49 -16.67
N SER A 386 1.88 -4.10 -15.55
CA SER A 386 0.74 -3.20 -15.45
C SER A 386 1.06 -1.76 -15.86
N ARG A 387 -0.01 -1.00 -16.16
CA ARG A 387 0.04 0.41 -16.51
C ARG A 387 0.19 1.28 -15.28
N LEU A 388 1.14 2.25 -15.31
CA LEU A 388 1.35 3.23 -14.25
C LEU A 388 1.66 2.60 -12.88
N TYR A 389 1.36 3.30 -11.79
CA TYR A 389 1.81 3.02 -10.43
C TYR A 389 0.90 3.73 -9.41
N LYS A 390 1.30 3.83 -8.15
CA LYS A 390 0.60 4.53 -7.06
C LYS A 390 -0.07 5.82 -7.50
N CYS A 391 -1.18 6.17 -6.89
CA CYS A 391 -2.07 7.28 -7.20
C CYS A 391 -2.90 7.10 -8.48
N PHE A 392 -2.78 6.00 -9.23
CA PHE A 392 -3.59 5.73 -10.40
C PHE A 392 -4.51 4.53 -10.18
N SER A 393 -5.75 4.61 -10.70
CA SER A 393 -6.71 3.51 -10.65
C SER A 393 -6.50 2.49 -11.77
N SER A 394 -5.38 2.58 -12.51
CA SER A 394 -4.89 1.52 -13.40
C SER A 394 -4.27 0.38 -12.59
N GLU A 395 -4.11 -0.79 -13.21
CA GLU A 395 -3.61 -1.99 -12.53
C GLU A 395 -2.28 -1.77 -11.79
N GLY A 396 -1.38 -0.96 -12.33
CA GLY A 396 -0.10 -0.66 -11.67
C GLY A 396 -0.24 0.11 -10.34
N GLY A 397 -1.34 0.82 -10.12
CA GLY A 397 -1.58 1.51 -8.87
C GLY A 397 -2.35 0.71 -7.83
N ILE A 398 -3.20 -0.24 -8.28
CA ILE A 398 -4.15 -0.94 -7.41
C ILE A 398 -3.92 -2.44 -7.28
N ARG A 399 -3.31 -3.11 -8.26
CA ARG A 399 -2.97 -4.53 -8.21
C ARG A 399 -1.66 -4.72 -7.47
N VAL A 400 -1.70 -5.44 -6.36
CA VAL A 400 -0.58 -5.58 -5.42
C VAL A 400 -0.30 -7.04 -5.08
N PRO A 401 0.93 -7.40 -4.65
CA PRO A 401 1.22 -8.74 -4.18
C PRO A 401 0.41 -9.05 -2.91
N CYS A 402 -0.16 -10.25 -2.85
CA CYS A 402 -0.83 -10.75 -1.66
C CYS A 402 -0.51 -12.24 -1.46
N ILE A 403 -0.10 -12.59 -0.23
CA ILE A 403 0.21 -13.95 0.20
C ILE A 403 -0.60 -14.26 1.43
N LEU A 404 -1.30 -15.40 1.41
CA LEU A 404 -1.95 -15.98 2.57
C LEU A 404 -1.22 -17.27 2.97
N ASN A 405 -0.76 -17.34 4.20
CA ASN A 405 -0.23 -18.56 4.81
C ASN A 405 -1.03 -18.90 6.07
N TYR A 406 -1.84 -19.95 5.97
CA TYR A 406 -2.58 -20.52 7.09
C TYR A 406 -2.85 -22.00 6.82
N PRO A 407 -2.06 -22.93 7.37
CA PRO A 407 -2.11 -24.35 7.02
C PRO A 407 -3.51 -24.98 7.03
N PRO A 408 -4.43 -24.66 7.97
CA PRO A 408 -5.77 -25.20 7.96
C PRO A 408 -6.62 -24.84 6.71
N LEU A 409 -6.27 -23.79 5.99
CA LEU A 409 -7.00 -23.33 4.78
C LEU A 409 -6.18 -23.43 3.50
N THR A 410 -4.85 -23.60 3.61
CA THR A 410 -3.97 -23.63 2.44
C THR A 410 -3.66 -25.06 2.00
N ALA A 411 -4.70 -25.86 1.74
CA ALA A 411 -4.54 -27.19 1.13
C ALA A 411 -3.79 -27.14 -0.22
N ARG A 412 -3.67 -25.97 -0.84
CA ARG A 412 -2.91 -25.68 -2.07
C ARG A 412 -1.59 -24.97 -1.76
N ALA A 413 -0.88 -25.38 -0.70
CA ALA A 413 0.40 -24.76 -0.33
C ALA A 413 1.34 -24.63 -1.56
N GLY A 414 1.96 -23.47 -1.73
CA GLY A 414 2.74 -23.10 -2.90
C GLY A 414 1.92 -22.76 -4.15
N GLY A 415 0.58 -22.75 -4.06
CA GLY A 415 -0.32 -22.48 -5.17
C GLY A 415 -0.37 -21.02 -5.60
N ILE A 416 -0.97 -20.83 -6.78
CA ILE A 416 -1.32 -19.52 -7.32
C ILE A 416 -2.84 -19.48 -7.46
N ASP A 417 -3.43 -18.35 -7.06
CA ASP A 417 -4.84 -18.09 -7.21
C ASP A 417 -5.06 -16.83 -8.04
N HIS A 418 -5.83 -16.96 -9.10
CA HIS A 418 -6.14 -15.89 -10.04
C HIS A 418 -7.53 -15.29 -9.82
N SER A 419 -8.20 -15.64 -8.71
CA SER A 419 -9.51 -15.09 -8.37
C SER A 419 -9.41 -13.61 -8.04
N PHE A 420 -10.36 -12.83 -8.55
CA PHE A 420 -10.48 -11.43 -8.16
C PHE A 420 -10.79 -11.31 -6.67
N THR A 421 -9.99 -10.51 -5.99
CA THR A 421 -10.14 -10.21 -4.56
C THR A 421 -9.74 -8.77 -4.29
N THR A 422 -10.24 -8.23 -3.18
CA THR A 422 -9.93 -6.87 -2.75
C THR A 422 -9.48 -6.84 -1.30
N VAL A 423 -8.80 -5.76 -0.92
CA VAL A 423 -8.40 -5.53 0.47
C VAL A 423 -9.60 -5.47 1.44
N MET A 424 -10.80 -5.13 0.94
CA MET A 424 -12.03 -5.13 1.74
C MET A 424 -12.42 -6.54 2.24
N ASP A 425 -11.96 -7.58 1.57
CA ASP A 425 -12.33 -8.97 1.87
C ASP A 425 -11.58 -9.53 3.08
N ILE A 426 -10.48 -8.88 3.50
CA ILE A 426 -9.62 -9.34 4.59
C ILE A 426 -10.37 -9.28 5.94
N ALA A 427 -11.02 -8.16 6.23
CA ALA A 427 -11.73 -7.98 7.49
C ALA A 427 -12.86 -9.01 7.69
N PRO A 428 -13.79 -9.24 6.75
CA PRO A 428 -14.81 -10.30 6.90
C PRO A 428 -14.21 -11.71 6.95
N THR A 429 -13.08 -11.98 6.28
CA THR A 429 -12.38 -13.27 6.36
C THR A 429 -11.85 -13.52 7.77
N ILE A 430 -11.19 -12.54 8.36
CA ILE A 430 -10.67 -12.62 9.74
C ILE A 430 -11.81 -12.78 10.74
N LEU A 431 -12.90 -12.00 10.59
CA LEU A 431 -14.05 -12.09 11.49
C LEU A 431 -14.74 -13.46 11.41
N GLU A 432 -14.89 -14.03 10.23
CA GLU A 432 -15.49 -15.38 10.08
C GLU A 432 -14.63 -16.44 10.75
N LEU A 433 -13.28 -16.39 10.58
CA LEU A 433 -12.35 -17.30 11.28
C LEU A 433 -12.37 -17.11 12.81
N ALA A 434 -12.56 -15.88 13.27
CA ALA A 434 -12.69 -15.56 14.69
C ALA A 434 -14.05 -15.94 15.28
N GLY A 435 -15.04 -16.28 14.44
CA GLY A 435 -16.41 -16.52 14.86
C GLY A 435 -17.15 -15.25 15.32
N VAL A 436 -16.77 -14.09 14.78
CA VAL A 436 -17.28 -12.76 15.16
C VAL A 436 -18.19 -12.22 14.06
N ALA A 437 -19.42 -11.87 14.43
CA ALA A 437 -20.35 -11.23 13.49
C ALA A 437 -20.13 -9.71 13.47
N HIS A 438 -20.21 -9.11 12.28
CA HIS A 438 -20.19 -7.66 12.17
C HIS A 438 -21.49 -7.05 12.72
N PRO A 439 -21.44 -6.00 13.56
CA PRO A 439 -22.59 -5.52 14.35
C PRO A 439 -23.53 -4.59 13.60
N ALA A 440 -23.31 -4.27 12.32
CA ALA A 440 -24.19 -3.37 11.58
C ALA A 440 -25.67 -3.79 11.73
N PRO A 441 -26.60 -2.83 11.85
CA PRO A 441 -26.41 -1.38 11.60
C PRO A 441 -26.02 -0.55 12.83
N ASN A 442 -25.72 -1.14 13.98
CA ASN A 442 -25.40 -0.40 15.20
C ASN A 442 -24.23 -1.02 15.97
N TYR A 443 -23.33 -0.20 16.48
CA TYR A 443 -22.23 -0.60 17.34
C TYR A 443 -22.02 0.41 18.47
N ARG A 444 -22.03 -0.04 19.74
CA ARG A 444 -21.85 0.81 20.93
C ARG A 444 -22.71 2.09 20.85
N SER A 445 -24.00 1.94 20.51
CA SER A 445 -25.01 3.01 20.38
C SER A 445 -24.75 4.02 19.25
N ARG A 446 -23.83 3.75 18.32
CA ARG A 446 -23.65 4.55 17.10
C ARG A 446 -24.11 3.79 15.85
N PRO A 447 -24.73 4.45 14.85
CA PRO A 447 -25.02 3.81 13.56
C PRO A 447 -23.73 3.51 12.83
N VAL A 448 -23.64 2.30 12.26
CA VAL A 448 -22.47 1.87 11.49
C VAL A 448 -22.90 1.17 10.20
N VAL A 449 -22.09 1.29 9.15
CA VAL A 449 -22.33 0.63 7.86
C VAL A 449 -21.85 -0.81 7.89
N ALA A 450 -22.47 -1.65 7.08
CA ALA A 450 -22.02 -3.02 6.86
C ALA A 450 -20.73 -3.04 6.03
N MET A 451 -19.93 -4.10 6.19
CA MET A 451 -18.80 -4.38 5.32
C MET A 451 -19.27 -4.64 3.88
N ARG A 452 -18.49 -4.18 2.91
CA ARG A 452 -18.72 -4.44 1.48
C ARG A 452 -17.94 -5.67 1.01
N GLY A 453 -16.79 -5.94 1.61
CA GLY A 453 -15.96 -7.10 1.29
C GLY A 453 -16.66 -8.43 1.60
N ARG A 454 -16.12 -9.50 1.04
CA ARG A 454 -16.58 -10.87 1.23
C ARG A 454 -15.50 -11.75 1.83
N SER A 455 -15.90 -12.64 2.71
CA SER A 455 -14.99 -13.62 3.29
C SER A 455 -14.49 -14.61 2.24
N TRP A 456 -13.20 -14.92 2.30
CA TRP A 456 -12.56 -15.94 1.47
C TRP A 456 -12.83 -17.37 1.97
N ILE A 457 -13.36 -17.55 3.19
CA ILE A 457 -13.50 -18.85 3.83
C ILE A 457 -14.36 -19.82 3.04
N PRO A 458 -15.55 -19.44 2.52
CA PRO A 458 -16.36 -20.36 1.70
C PRO A 458 -15.61 -20.86 0.46
N TYR A 459 -14.82 -20.01 -0.18
CA TYR A 459 -14.01 -20.37 -1.34
C TYR A 459 -12.81 -21.24 -0.97
N LEU A 460 -12.05 -20.85 0.04
CA LEU A 460 -10.86 -21.58 0.48
C LEU A 460 -11.20 -22.96 1.05
N SER A 461 -12.37 -23.10 1.67
CA SER A 461 -12.89 -24.39 2.15
C SER A 461 -13.52 -25.26 1.06
N GLY A 462 -13.65 -24.76 -0.18
CA GLY A 462 -14.28 -25.45 -1.29
C GLY A 462 -15.80 -25.45 -1.26
N SER A 463 -16.43 -24.64 -0.39
CA SER A 463 -17.89 -24.51 -0.31
C SER A 463 -18.48 -23.67 -1.44
N THR A 464 -17.69 -22.77 -2.02
CA THR A 464 -18.02 -21.99 -3.22
C THR A 464 -16.92 -22.08 -4.26
N LEU A 465 -17.25 -21.82 -5.52
CA LEU A 465 -16.28 -21.83 -6.64
C LEU A 465 -15.60 -20.47 -6.84
N LEU A 466 -16.19 -19.39 -6.32
CA LEU A 466 -15.72 -18.01 -6.50
C LEU A 466 -15.86 -17.26 -5.17
N ILE A 467 -14.96 -16.29 -4.95
CA ILE A 467 -15.07 -15.30 -3.86
C ILE A 467 -16.10 -14.25 -4.27
N HIS A 468 -15.92 -13.69 -5.45
CA HIS A 468 -16.84 -12.74 -6.07
C HIS A 468 -17.43 -13.34 -7.35
N SER A 469 -18.72 -13.13 -7.57
CA SER A 469 -19.39 -13.52 -8.81
C SER A 469 -19.03 -12.58 -9.97
N ASP A 470 -19.27 -13.01 -11.22
CA ASP A 470 -18.95 -12.21 -12.42
C ASP A 470 -19.74 -10.90 -12.52
N ASP A 471 -20.85 -10.78 -11.80
CA ASP A 471 -21.65 -9.56 -11.68
C ASP A 471 -21.24 -8.66 -10.51
N TRP A 472 -20.22 -9.05 -9.73
CA TRP A 472 -19.68 -8.22 -8.67
C TRP A 472 -19.01 -6.96 -9.22
N VAL A 473 -19.36 -5.80 -8.64
CA VAL A 473 -18.87 -4.51 -9.07
C VAL A 473 -17.95 -3.89 -8.01
N THR A 474 -16.79 -3.43 -8.45
CA THR A 474 -15.84 -2.67 -7.61
C THR A 474 -15.41 -1.41 -8.32
N GLY A 475 -15.47 -0.27 -7.62
CA GLY A 475 -15.02 1.02 -8.12
C GLY A 475 -13.76 1.50 -7.42
N TRP A 476 -13.00 2.35 -8.10
CA TRP A 476 -11.83 3.07 -7.58
C TRP A 476 -11.87 4.51 -8.03
N GLU A 477 -11.59 5.43 -7.13
CA GLU A 477 -11.33 6.82 -7.45
C GLU A 477 -10.26 7.38 -6.54
N LEU A 478 -9.30 8.10 -7.09
CA LEU A 478 -8.38 8.95 -6.37
C LEU A 478 -7.87 10.07 -7.29
N PHE A 479 -7.97 11.32 -6.86
CA PHE A 479 -7.48 12.49 -7.60
C PHE A 479 -8.04 12.61 -9.03
N GLY A 480 -9.31 12.25 -9.24
CA GLY A 480 -9.96 12.28 -10.54
C GLY A 480 -9.59 11.13 -11.49
N ARG A 481 -8.81 10.17 -11.02
CA ARG A 481 -8.48 8.93 -11.72
C ARG A 481 -9.47 7.87 -11.31
N GLN A 482 -10.23 7.35 -12.26
CA GLN A 482 -11.45 6.58 -12.01
C GLN A 482 -11.36 5.23 -12.68
N ALA A 483 -11.89 4.19 -12.01
CA ALA A 483 -12.07 2.88 -12.61
C ALA A 483 -13.30 2.20 -12.01
N ILE A 484 -13.93 1.36 -12.84
CA ILE A 484 -15.01 0.46 -12.44
C ILE A 484 -14.78 -0.90 -13.08
N ARG A 485 -14.88 -1.97 -12.29
CA ARG A 485 -14.70 -3.35 -12.74
C ARG A 485 -15.95 -4.17 -12.45
N LYS A 486 -16.32 -5.03 -13.41
CA LYS A 486 -17.35 -6.05 -13.28
C LYS A 486 -16.87 -7.32 -13.97
N GLY A 487 -16.70 -8.40 -13.21
CA GLY A 487 -16.03 -9.59 -13.71
C GLY A 487 -14.61 -9.29 -14.22
N ASN A 488 -14.32 -9.66 -15.47
CA ASN A 488 -13.02 -9.44 -16.11
C ASN A 488 -12.92 -8.10 -16.82
N TRP A 489 -14.01 -7.34 -16.93
CA TRP A 489 -14.05 -6.07 -17.66
C TRP A 489 -13.83 -4.89 -16.73
N LYS A 490 -12.94 -3.99 -17.15
CA LYS A 490 -12.63 -2.77 -16.43
C LYS A 490 -12.74 -1.57 -17.34
N ALA A 491 -13.55 -0.59 -16.93
CA ALA A 491 -13.51 0.75 -17.52
C ALA A 491 -12.57 1.62 -16.69
N LEU A 492 -11.69 2.38 -17.37
CA LEU A 492 -10.65 3.20 -16.76
C LEU A 492 -10.68 4.61 -17.35
N TYR A 493 -10.64 5.63 -16.49
CA TYR A 493 -10.50 7.02 -16.87
C TYR A 493 -9.26 7.62 -16.21
N ILE A 494 -8.33 8.12 -17.02
CA ILE A 494 -7.14 8.82 -16.56
C ILE A 494 -7.07 10.17 -17.25
N PRO A 495 -7.01 11.29 -16.49
CA PRO A 495 -6.88 12.62 -17.07
C PRO A 495 -5.50 12.85 -17.71
N LYS A 496 -5.40 13.84 -18.59
CA LYS A 496 -4.11 14.33 -19.08
C LYS A 496 -3.26 14.84 -17.91
N PRO A 497 -1.91 14.78 -18.03
CA PRO A 497 -1.14 14.28 -19.18
C PRO A 497 -0.90 12.75 -19.16
N TYR A 498 -1.36 12.02 -18.14
CA TYR A 498 -1.08 10.59 -17.94
C TYR A 498 -2.02 9.66 -18.73
N GLY A 499 -3.13 10.16 -19.20
CA GLY A 499 -4.12 9.41 -19.99
C GLY A 499 -4.80 10.27 -21.03
N PRO A 500 -5.71 9.64 -21.84
CA PRO A 500 -6.35 10.32 -22.98
C PRO A 500 -7.54 11.22 -22.57
N GLU A 501 -7.87 11.32 -21.26
CA GLU A 501 -9.02 12.10 -20.77
C GLU A 501 -10.37 11.60 -21.33
N LYS A 502 -10.46 10.29 -21.53
CA LYS A 502 -11.67 9.56 -21.91
C LYS A 502 -11.73 8.20 -21.23
N TRP A 503 -12.92 7.64 -21.11
CA TRP A 503 -13.08 6.26 -20.67
C TRP A 503 -12.51 5.28 -21.70
N GLN A 504 -11.77 4.30 -21.22
CA GLN A 504 -11.16 3.21 -21.96
C GLN A 504 -11.66 1.89 -21.36
N LEU A 505 -11.74 0.83 -22.15
CA LEU A 505 -12.23 -0.49 -21.73
C LEU A 505 -11.16 -1.55 -21.92
N TYR A 506 -11.00 -2.41 -20.90
CA TYR A 506 -10.02 -3.51 -20.91
C TYR A 506 -10.64 -4.82 -20.45
N ASN A 507 -10.18 -5.95 -21.01
CA ASN A 507 -10.39 -7.28 -20.48
C ASN A 507 -9.13 -7.74 -19.74
N LEU A 508 -9.15 -7.73 -18.42
CA LEU A 508 -7.95 -7.96 -17.58
C LEU A 508 -7.45 -9.42 -17.62
N THR A 509 -8.28 -10.39 -18.02
CA THR A 509 -7.85 -11.77 -18.22
C THR A 509 -6.84 -11.89 -19.36
N ASP A 510 -7.09 -11.18 -20.46
CA ASP A 510 -6.27 -11.23 -21.66
C ASP A 510 -5.18 -10.14 -21.67
N ASP A 511 -5.49 -9.00 -21.05
CA ASP A 511 -4.67 -7.79 -21.06
C ASP A 511 -4.47 -7.22 -19.65
N PRO A 512 -3.71 -7.88 -18.77
CA PRO A 512 -3.40 -7.38 -17.43
C PRO A 512 -2.51 -6.14 -17.44
N GLY A 513 -1.97 -5.76 -18.59
CA GLY A 513 -1.17 -4.56 -18.81
C GLY A 513 -1.99 -3.32 -19.15
N GLU A 514 -3.29 -3.46 -19.45
CA GLU A 514 -4.17 -2.37 -19.93
C GLU A 514 -3.59 -1.69 -21.19
N THR A 515 -3.15 -2.52 -22.17
CA THR A 515 -2.44 -2.06 -23.38
C THR A 515 -3.36 -1.78 -24.57
N SER A 516 -4.56 -2.42 -24.59
CA SER A 516 -5.45 -2.39 -25.75
C SER A 516 -6.85 -1.90 -25.36
N ASP A 517 -7.17 -0.63 -25.71
CA ASP A 517 -8.50 -0.05 -25.47
C ASP A 517 -9.57 -0.69 -26.38
N LEU A 518 -10.47 -1.45 -25.78
CA LEU A 518 -11.59 -2.15 -26.45
C LEU A 518 -12.89 -1.34 -26.49
N GLY A 519 -12.92 -0.11 -26.01
CA GLY A 519 -14.11 0.73 -25.92
C GLY A 519 -14.79 0.98 -27.28
N GLY A 520 -14.00 1.01 -28.37
CA GLY A 520 -14.53 1.19 -29.72
C GLY A 520 -15.21 -0.06 -30.30
N THR A 521 -14.88 -1.25 -29.82
CA THR A 521 -15.40 -2.54 -30.33
C THR A 521 -16.44 -3.18 -29.42
N HIS A 522 -16.47 -2.81 -28.12
CA HIS A 522 -17.36 -3.34 -27.08
C HIS A 522 -18.08 -2.20 -26.34
N GLY A 523 -18.71 -1.31 -27.12
CA GLY A 523 -19.35 -0.11 -26.57
C GLY A 523 -20.55 -0.40 -25.66
N ASP A 524 -21.21 -1.51 -25.83
CA ASP A 524 -22.28 -2.03 -24.97
C ASP A 524 -21.76 -2.37 -23.56
N ILE A 525 -20.64 -3.07 -23.47
CA ILE A 525 -19.98 -3.40 -22.19
C ILE A 525 -19.48 -2.11 -21.49
N LEU A 526 -18.87 -1.21 -22.24
CA LEU A 526 -18.45 0.08 -21.69
C LEU A 526 -19.65 0.86 -21.13
N THR A 527 -20.78 0.88 -21.85
CA THR A 527 -22.00 1.55 -21.39
C THR A 527 -22.55 0.94 -20.10
N ASP A 528 -22.58 -0.40 -19.99
CA ASP A 528 -23.00 -1.09 -18.76
C ASP A 528 -22.10 -0.69 -17.57
N LEU A 529 -20.79 -0.73 -17.75
CA LEU A 529 -19.83 -0.33 -16.72
C LEU A 529 -19.97 1.14 -16.31
N LEU A 530 -20.27 2.04 -17.23
CA LEU A 530 -20.50 3.45 -16.90
C LEU A 530 -21.80 3.65 -16.11
N CYS A 531 -22.83 2.87 -16.36
CA CYS A 531 -24.04 2.84 -15.52
C CYS A 531 -23.71 2.35 -14.10
N GLU A 532 -22.84 1.33 -13.94
CA GLU A 532 -22.38 0.87 -12.63
C GLU A 532 -21.50 1.93 -11.94
N TRP A 533 -20.68 2.65 -12.69
CA TRP A 533 -19.90 3.78 -12.18
C TRP A 533 -20.79 4.87 -11.55
N GLU A 534 -21.87 5.25 -12.24
CA GLU A 534 -22.82 6.24 -11.71
C GLU A 534 -23.51 5.79 -10.41
N LYS A 535 -23.80 4.49 -10.29
CA LYS A 535 -24.32 3.90 -9.04
C LYS A 535 -23.28 3.96 -7.94
N TYR A 536 -22.05 3.53 -8.23
CA TYR A 536 -20.93 3.55 -7.29
C TYR A 536 -20.69 4.96 -6.73
N VAL A 537 -20.62 5.98 -7.60
CA VAL A 537 -20.43 7.39 -7.20
C VAL A 537 -21.49 7.84 -6.18
N LYS A 538 -22.76 7.47 -6.41
CA LYS A 538 -23.86 7.81 -5.49
C LYS A 538 -23.78 7.05 -4.17
N GLU A 539 -23.46 5.75 -4.23
CA GLU A 539 -23.37 4.89 -3.04
C GLU A 539 -22.25 5.31 -2.09
N VAL A 540 -21.07 5.63 -2.62
CA VAL A 540 -19.92 5.99 -1.78
C VAL A 540 -19.89 7.48 -1.42
N GLY A 541 -20.75 8.30 -2.05
CA GLY A 541 -20.80 9.73 -1.80
C GLY A 541 -19.60 10.49 -2.34
N LEU A 542 -19.09 10.09 -3.52
CA LEU A 542 -17.92 10.68 -4.14
C LEU A 542 -18.14 12.16 -4.46
N VAL A 543 -17.23 13.03 -4.00
CA VAL A 543 -17.30 14.49 -4.17
C VAL A 543 -16.26 14.93 -5.19
N GLY A 544 -16.72 15.58 -6.25
CA GLY A 544 -15.85 16.35 -7.14
C GLY A 544 -15.22 15.60 -8.31
N ALA A 545 -15.68 14.37 -8.62
CA ALA A 545 -15.20 13.63 -9.80
C ALA A 545 -15.35 14.41 -11.11
N ALA A 546 -16.38 15.25 -11.24
CA ALA A 546 -16.61 16.10 -12.42
C ALA A 546 -15.93 17.48 -12.35
N MET A 547 -15.61 18.00 -11.16
CA MET A 547 -15.06 19.36 -10.98
C MET A 547 -13.52 19.42 -10.94
N GLN A 548 -12.83 18.32 -10.70
CA GLN A 548 -11.37 18.29 -10.57
C GLN A 548 -10.63 18.63 -11.87
N TYR A 549 -11.27 18.44 -13.02
CA TYR A 549 -10.64 18.67 -14.33
C TYR A 549 -10.29 20.13 -14.63
N GLY A 550 -10.99 21.08 -14.04
CA GLY A 550 -10.73 22.51 -14.23
C GLY A 550 -9.55 23.07 -13.44
N THR A 551 -9.32 22.53 -12.25
CA THR A 551 -8.28 23.03 -11.30
C THR A 551 -6.92 22.37 -11.48
N LEU A 552 -6.86 21.13 -11.99
CA LEU A 552 -5.59 20.48 -12.36
C LEU A 552 -4.88 21.17 -13.54
N ARG A 553 -5.61 21.89 -14.39
CA ARG A 553 -5.01 22.68 -15.48
C ARG A 553 -4.16 23.86 -15.01
N VAL A 554 -4.49 24.47 -13.87
CA VAL A 554 -3.82 25.69 -13.41
C VAL A 554 -2.42 25.39 -12.83
N GLY A 555 -2.21 24.21 -12.24
CA GLY A 555 -0.90 23.82 -11.71
C GLY A 555 0.09 23.31 -12.77
N LEU A 556 -0.42 22.82 -13.90
CA LEU A 556 0.42 22.26 -14.99
C LEU A 556 0.84 23.31 -16.03
N GLU A 557 0.06 24.40 -16.20
CA GLU A 557 0.42 25.49 -17.12
C GLU A 557 1.48 26.44 -16.56
N ALA A 558 1.68 26.46 -15.24
CA ALA A 558 2.73 27.28 -14.59
C ALA A 558 4.15 26.68 -14.68
N GLY A 559 4.26 25.40 -15.04
CA GLY A 559 5.55 24.68 -15.17
C GLY A 559 6.16 24.69 -16.58
N SER A 560 5.58 25.42 -17.55
CA SER A 560 6.09 25.51 -18.93
C SER A 560 6.75 26.86 -19.23
N ARG A 561 7.56 27.38 -18.30
CA ARG A 561 8.50 28.48 -18.58
C ARG A 561 9.87 28.19 -18.06
#